data_b13f4126c458287640f18aecbe2d483a
#
_entry.id   b13f4126c458287640f18aecbe2d483a
#
_cell.length_a   1.000
_cell.length_b   1.000
_cell.length_c   1.000
_cell.angle_alpha   90.00
_cell.angle_beta   90.00
_cell.angle_gamma   90.00
#
_symmetry.space_group_name_H-M   'P 1'
#
loop_
_entity.id
_entity.type
_entity.pdbx_description
1 polymer ?
#
loop_
_entity_poly.entity_id
_entity_poly.type
_entity_poly.pdbx_seq_one_letter_code
_entity_poly.pdbx_strand_id
1 'polypeptide(L)'
;MQEQEDQKWMQCALELARMGLGLTSPNPPVGAVIVRNGALLGQGFHEKAGEAHAERRAIADARSRGNASLLKGATIYVTLEPCSTVGRTPACTDAIIETGIARVVYGSTDPDTRHQGRADALLRAAGVEVCPGVCKAACDRFLRSWFHAIMTGRPWVTAKVATTLDGRMTRRQKFWLSGVNTLQYAHQLRLESDAILIGGNTLRTDDPQLTIRTPLKTPSPRKQQPWRIVLTNNMLSLPPMAKLFSDEYHKRTLVWEDVRDLRALLNELYTRYGIVNLMLECGGKLLRRFLEEGLVNEWMQSISPMVGAGPDHVVPGEFLPQEFIFQRETLIECGRDIIIRGTLG
;
A
#
# COMPACT_ATOMS: atom_id res chain seq x y z
N MET A 1 8.60 17.05 -27.35
CA MET A 1 8.42 15.69 -27.87
C MET A 1 9.01 14.63 -26.91
N GLN A 2 10.31 14.72 -26.57
CA GLN A 2 10.93 13.73 -25.64
C GLN A 2 10.27 13.69 -24.27
N GLU A 3 9.99 14.83 -23.65
CA GLU A 3 9.35 14.91 -22.34
C GLU A 3 7.95 14.24 -22.32
N GLN A 4 7.15 14.44 -23.35
CA GLN A 4 5.84 13.80 -23.47
C GLN A 4 5.95 12.29 -23.65
N GLU A 5 6.96 11.82 -24.36
CA GLU A 5 7.26 10.40 -24.51
C GLU A 5 7.72 9.79 -23.19
N ASP A 6 8.61 10.47 -22.47
CA ASP A 6 9.07 10.03 -21.15
C ASP A 6 7.91 9.94 -20.15
N GLN A 7 7.01 10.93 -20.11
CA GLN A 7 5.80 10.90 -19.27
C GLN A 7 4.89 9.74 -19.64
N LYS A 8 4.66 9.47 -20.92
CA LYS A 8 3.85 8.33 -21.39
C LYS A 8 4.40 6.99 -20.90
N TRP A 9 5.70 6.76 -21.07
CA TRP A 9 6.29 5.49 -20.66
C TRP A 9 6.41 5.34 -19.15
N MET A 10 6.62 6.43 -18.42
CA MET A 10 6.57 6.41 -16.96
C MET A 10 5.16 6.08 -16.44
N GLN A 11 4.10 6.56 -17.10
CA GLN A 11 2.73 6.15 -16.76
C GLN A 11 2.52 4.64 -16.99
N CYS A 12 3.04 4.07 -18.08
CA CYS A 12 3.01 2.63 -18.29
C CYS A 12 3.75 1.87 -17.17
N ALA A 13 4.91 2.37 -16.73
CA ALA A 13 5.63 1.78 -15.61
C ALA A 13 4.83 1.87 -14.29
N LEU A 14 4.13 2.98 -14.04
CA LEU A 14 3.25 3.13 -12.88
C LEU A 14 2.07 2.15 -12.90
N GLU A 15 1.45 1.92 -14.06
CA GLU A 15 0.36 0.93 -14.18
C GLU A 15 0.86 -0.50 -13.88
N LEU A 16 2.07 -0.84 -14.33
CA LEU A 16 2.71 -2.12 -13.96
C LEU A 16 3.00 -2.20 -12.47
N ALA A 17 3.52 -1.11 -11.87
CA ALA A 17 3.80 -1.05 -10.43
C ALA A 17 2.54 -1.33 -9.58
N ARG A 18 1.36 -0.87 -10.03
CA ARG A 18 0.07 -1.13 -9.35
C ARG A 18 -0.24 -2.62 -9.21
N MET A 19 0.23 -3.46 -10.14
CA MET A 19 0.04 -4.91 -10.06
C MET A 19 0.79 -5.54 -8.88
N GLY A 20 1.84 -4.87 -8.39
CA GLY A 20 2.63 -5.29 -7.21
C GLY A 20 2.07 -4.81 -5.86
N LEU A 21 1.04 -3.94 -5.86
CA LEU A 21 0.46 -3.42 -4.61
C LEU A 21 0.00 -4.57 -3.69
N GLY A 22 0.44 -4.49 -2.43
CA GLY A 22 0.12 -5.48 -1.41
C GLY A 22 0.77 -6.85 -1.60
N LEU A 23 1.68 -7.02 -2.57
CA LEU A 23 2.39 -8.28 -2.83
C LEU A 23 3.86 -8.21 -2.42
N THR A 24 4.45 -7.01 -2.44
CA THR A 24 5.90 -6.81 -2.40
C THR A 24 6.47 -6.51 -1.02
N SER A 25 5.65 -6.19 -0.03
CA SER A 25 6.13 -5.79 1.30
C SER A 25 7.10 -6.80 1.91
N PRO A 26 8.19 -6.35 2.55
CA PRO A 26 8.51 -4.95 2.87
C PRO A 26 9.15 -4.15 1.72
N ASN A 27 9.34 -4.72 0.52
CA ASN A 27 9.89 -4.03 -0.64
C ASN A 27 8.86 -3.09 -1.28
N PRO A 28 9.30 -2.04 -2.02
CA PRO A 28 8.39 -1.18 -2.75
C PRO A 28 7.76 -1.88 -3.95
N PRO A 29 6.52 -1.55 -4.32
CA PRO A 29 5.95 -1.96 -5.61
C PRO A 29 6.54 -1.09 -6.73
N VAL A 30 7.42 -1.67 -7.53
CA VAL A 30 8.12 -0.98 -8.63
C VAL A 30 7.68 -1.56 -9.96
N GLY A 31 7.56 -0.71 -10.98
CA GLY A 31 7.33 -1.10 -12.36
C GLY A 31 8.41 -0.56 -13.28
N ALA A 32 8.69 -1.30 -14.35
CA ALA A 32 9.68 -0.92 -15.36
C ALA A 32 9.23 -1.28 -16.77
N VAL A 33 9.56 -0.42 -17.73
CA VAL A 33 9.39 -0.67 -19.17
C VAL A 33 10.67 -0.34 -19.92
N ILE A 34 10.99 -1.12 -20.95
CA ILE A 34 12.14 -0.90 -21.82
C ILE A 34 11.64 -0.56 -23.23
N VAL A 35 12.15 0.53 -23.78
CA VAL A 35 11.69 1.10 -25.05
C VAL A 35 12.87 1.44 -25.95
N ARG A 36 12.69 1.25 -27.24
CA ARG A 36 13.62 1.73 -28.26
C ARG A 36 12.87 2.18 -29.49
N ASN A 37 13.18 3.39 -29.98
CA ASN A 37 12.53 4.00 -31.15
C ASN A 37 10.99 4.01 -31.05
N GLY A 38 10.44 4.33 -29.86
CA GLY A 38 9.01 4.34 -29.61
C GLY A 38 8.33 2.96 -29.48
N ALA A 39 9.08 1.86 -29.61
CA ALA A 39 8.56 0.49 -29.49
C ALA A 39 8.87 -0.11 -28.10
N LEU A 40 7.88 -0.73 -27.48
CA LEU A 40 8.03 -1.48 -26.24
C LEU A 40 8.79 -2.79 -26.49
N LEU A 41 9.96 -2.94 -25.89
CA LEU A 41 10.78 -4.14 -25.98
C LEU A 41 10.48 -5.16 -24.88
N GLY A 42 10.26 -4.69 -23.66
CA GLY A 42 9.99 -5.52 -22.51
C GLY A 42 9.42 -4.71 -21.35
N GLN A 43 8.75 -5.39 -20.43
CA GLN A 43 8.10 -4.80 -19.28
C GLN A 43 8.14 -5.72 -18.07
N GLY A 44 8.03 -5.16 -16.87
CA GLY A 44 7.99 -5.95 -15.65
C GLY A 44 7.63 -5.14 -14.43
N PHE A 45 7.24 -5.82 -13.37
CA PHE A 45 7.03 -5.22 -12.06
C PHE A 45 7.60 -6.14 -10.99
N HIS A 46 7.87 -5.60 -9.80
CA HIS A 46 8.27 -6.41 -8.67
C HIS A 46 7.06 -7.18 -8.14
N GLU A 47 7.12 -8.51 -8.20
CA GLU A 47 5.96 -9.35 -7.88
C GLU A 47 5.93 -9.79 -6.41
N LYS A 48 7.11 -9.98 -5.80
CA LYS A 48 7.20 -10.47 -4.43
C LYS A 48 8.57 -10.19 -3.82
N ALA A 49 8.60 -9.86 -2.52
CA ALA A 49 9.85 -9.67 -1.79
C ALA A 49 10.78 -10.89 -1.90
N GLY A 50 12.05 -10.64 -2.23
CA GLY A 50 13.07 -11.68 -2.45
C GLY A 50 13.15 -12.19 -3.90
N GLU A 51 12.20 -11.86 -4.76
CA GLU A 51 12.25 -12.16 -6.19
C GLU A 51 12.91 -11.03 -7.01
N ALA A 52 13.03 -11.24 -8.32
CA ALA A 52 13.63 -10.26 -9.22
C ALA A 52 12.89 -8.91 -9.20
N HIS A 53 13.64 -7.83 -9.20
CA HIS A 53 13.10 -6.47 -9.29
C HIS A 53 12.55 -6.19 -10.68
N ALA A 54 11.77 -5.10 -10.80
CA ALA A 54 11.07 -4.72 -12.03
C ALA A 54 11.99 -4.61 -13.24
N GLU A 55 13.17 -4.02 -13.07
CA GLU A 55 14.17 -3.81 -14.11
C GLU A 55 14.66 -5.17 -14.68
N ARG A 56 15.00 -6.10 -13.79
CA ARG A 56 15.44 -7.45 -14.21
C ARG A 56 14.33 -8.23 -14.88
N ARG A 57 13.09 -8.07 -14.44
CA ARG A 57 11.92 -8.67 -15.08
C ARG A 57 11.67 -8.06 -16.46
N ALA A 58 11.79 -6.74 -16.61
CA ALA A 58 11.66 -6.08 -17.91
C ALA A 58 12.74 -6.53 -18.90
N ILE A 59 13.99 -6.72 -18.45
CA ILE A 59 15.07 -7.27 -19.26
C ILE A 59 14.77 -8.73 -19.64
N ALA A 60 14.29 -9.55 -18.72
CA ALA A 60 13.94 -10.94 -18.99
C ALA A 60 12.76 -11.04 -19.98
N ASP A 61 11.74 -10.19 -19.83
CA ASP A 61 10.61 -10.11 -20.76
C ASP A 61 11.05 -9.69 -22.16
N ALA A 62 11.94 -8.68 -22.27
CA ALA A 62 12.51 -8.30 -23.57
C ALA A 62 13.26 -9.47 -24.25
N ARG A 63 14.03 -10.23 -23.48
CA ARG A 63 14.74 -11.42 -24.00
C ARG A 63 13.77 -12.51 -24.45
N SER A 64 12.72 -12.78 -23.68
CA SER A 64 11.71 -13.79 -24.03
C SER A 64 10.90 -13.45 -25.29
N ARG A 65 10.75 -12.15 -25.58
CA ARG A 65 10.11 -11.64 -26.80
C ARG A 65 11.05 -11.62 -28.01
N GLY A 66 12.30 -12.09 -27.89
CA GLY A 66 13.29 -12.07 -28.97
C GLY A 66 13.97 -10.71 -29.15
N ASN A 67 13.79 -9.76 -28.24
CA ASN A 67 14.33 -8.39 -28.34
C ASN A 67 15.72 -8.23 -27.67
N ALA A 68 16.42 -9.32 -27.37
CA ALA A 68 17.70 -9.28 -26.66
C ALA A 68 18.76 -8.37 -27.33
N SER A 69 18.88 -8.40 -28.64
CA SER A 69 19.81 -7.56 -29.41
C SER A 69 19.43 -6.09 -29.47
N LEU A 70 18.16 -5.78 -29.19
CA LEU A 70 17.63 -4.42 -29.22
C LEU A 70 17.80 -3.69 -27.85
N LEU A 71 18.17 -4.40 -26.79
CA LEU A 71 18.42 -3.81 -25.46
C LEU A 71 19.57 -2.81 -25.49
N LYS A 72 20.62 -3.08 -26.26
CA LYS A 72 21.73 -2.15 -26.46
C LYS A 72 21.21 -0.87 -27.13
N GLY A 73 21.41 0.28 -26.46
CA GLY A 73 20.94 1.57 -26.93
C GLY A 73 19.46 1.87 -26.63
N ALA A 74 18.77 1.01 -25.86
CA ALA A 74 17.40 1.25 -25.41
C ALA A 74 17.34 2.23 -24.23
N THR A 75 16.13 2.69 -23.93
CA THR A 75 15.78 3.46 -22.70
C THR A 75 14.96 2.57 -21.77
N ILE A 76 15.30 2.55 -20.50
CA ILE A 76 14.48 1.95 -19.43
C ILE A 76 13.81 3.03 -18.58
N TYR A 77 12.53 2.89 -18.32
CA TYR A 77 11.72 3.73 -17.42
C TYR A 77 11.38 2.92 -16.18
N VAL A 78 11.65 3.48 -15.00
CA VAL A 78 11.44 2.83 -13.70
C VAL A 78 10.77 3.79 -12.74
N THR A 79 9.79 3.33 -11.98
CA THR A 79 9.04 4.20 -11.05
C THR A 79 9.85 4.68 -9.85
N LEU A 80 10.95 4.00 -9.52
CA LEU A 80 11.86 4.30 -8.42
C LEU A 80 13.31 4.21 -8.91
N GLU A 81 14.22 4.98 -8.31
CA GLU A 81 15.67 4.89 -8.54
C GLU A 81 16.14 3.42 -8.50
N PRO A 82 16.83 2.90 -9.53
CA PRO A 82 17.32 1.52 -9.55
C PRO A 82 18.26 1.22 -8.38
N CYS A 83 18.14 0.05 -7.78
CA CYS A 83 19.04 -0.30 -6.69
C CYS A 83 20.50 -0.47 -7.17
N SER A 84 21.43 0.07 -6.35
CA SER A 84 22.87 0.06 -6.62
C SER A 84 23.66 -0.85 -5.70
N THR A 85 22.98 -1.58 -4.80
CA THR A 85 23.61 -2.48 -3.82
C THR A 85 23.15 -3.91 -4.04
N VAL A 86 24.06 -4.85 -3.77
CA VAL A 86 23.75 -6.28 -3.74
C VAL A 86 23.02 -6.56 -2.43
N GLY A 87 21.75 -6.95 -2.54
CA GLY A 87 20.93 -7.40 -1.43
C GLY A 87 20.65 -8.91 -1.53
N ARG A 88 19.38 -9.28 -1.45
CA ARG A 88 18.93 -10.66 -1.75
C ARG A 88 19.03 -10.97 -3.25
N THR A 89 19.06 -9.95 -4.09
CA THR A 89 19.27 -10.02 -5.54
C THR A 89 20.47 -9.13 -5.91
N PRO A 90 21.18 -9.43 -7.01
CA PRO A 90 22.22 -8.56 -7.55
C PRO A 90 21.65 -7.19 -7.92
N ALA A 91 22.49 -6.13 -7.87
CA ALA A 91 22.08 -4.76 -8.16
C ALA A 91 21.41 -4.62 -9.54
N CYS A 92 20.40 -3.76 -9.63
CA CYS A 92 19.73 -3.49 -10.91
C CYS A 92 20.60 -2.64 -11.83
N THR A 93 21.44 -1.76 -11.28
CA THR A 93 22.42 -0.98 -12.04
C THR A 93 23.35 -1.88 -12.84
N ASP A 94 23.81 -3.01 -12.27
CA ASP A 94 24.69 -3.96 -12.98
C ASP A 94 23.97 -4.56 -14.18
N ALA A 95 22.73 -5.01 -14.01
CA ALA A 95 21.95 -5.58 -15.12
C ALA A 95 21.67 -4.57 -16.25
N ILE A 96 21.46 -3.30 -15.89
CA ILE A 96 21.26 -2.20 -16.85
C ILE A 96 22.55 -1.98 -17.67
N ILE A 97 23.70 -1.90 -16.99
CA ILE A 97 25.01 -1.70 -17.62
C ILE A 97 25.39 -2.89 -18.51
N GLU A 98 25.26 -4.11 -18.00
CA GLU A 98 25.57 -5.34 -18.73
C GLU A 98 24.76 -5.52 -20.02
N THR A 99 23.51 -5.04 -20.04
CA THR A 99 22.65 -5.13 -21.23
C THR A 99 22.91 -4.03 -22.26
N GLY A 100 23.72 -3.03 -21.91
CA GLY A 100 24.04 -1.91 -22.80
C GLY A 100 22.87 -0.94 -23.01
N ILE A 101 21.93 -0.89 -22.10
CA ILE A 101 20.87 0.13 -22.05
C ILE A 101 21.56 1.50 -21.99
N ALA A 102 21.18 2.42 -22.88
CA ALA A 102 21.87 3.71 -23.04
C ALA A 102 21.28 4.82 -22.17
N ARG A 103 20.02 4.68 -21.74
CA ARG A 103 19.32 5.72 -20.97
C ARG A 103 18.44 5.11 -19.90
N VAL A 104 18.51 5.68 -18.69
CA VAL A 104 17.65 5.36 -17.54
C VAL A 104 16.83 6.59 -17.19
N VAL A 105 15.51 6.43 -17.15
CA VAL A 105 14.55 7.44 -16.71
C VAL A 105 13.85 6.89 -15.47
N TYR A 106 13.91 7.62 -14.36
CA TYR A 106 13.19 7.17 -13.17
C TYR A 106 12.33 8.27 -12.55
N GLY A 107 11.27 7.82 -11.83
CA GLY A 107 10.28 8.71 -11.21
C GLY A 107 10.74 9.28 -9.89
N SER A 108 10.80 8.44 -8.85
CA SER A 108 11.18 8.82 -7.50
C SER A 108 12.60 8.43 -7.17
N THR A 109 13.27 9.26 -6.35
CA THR A 109 14.57 8.94 -5.76
C THR A 109 14.35 8.04 -4.52
N ASP A 110 15.28 7.12 -4.25
CA ASP A 110 15.24 6.30 -3.04
C ASP A 110 15.39 7.19 -1.79
N PRO A 111 14.47 7.14 -0.81
CA PRO A 111 14.57 7.95 0.41
C PRO A 111 15.64 7.46 1.38
N ASP A 112 16.12 6.23 1.24
CA ASP A 112 17.20 5.70 2.07
C ASP A 112 18.53 6.36 1.69
N THR A 113 19.08 7.14 2.60
CA THR A 113 20.36 7.87 2.38
C THR A 113 21.53 6.95 2.04
N ARG A 114 21.43 5.65 2.32
CA ARG A 114 22.42 4.63 1.92
C ARG A 114 22.40 4.34 0.42
N HIS A 115 21.29 4.63 -0.24
CA HIS A 115 21.04 4.34 -1.66
C HIS A 115 20.89 5.58 -2.51
N GLN A 116 20.38 6.66 -1.94
CA GLN A 116 20.03 7.90 -2.62
C GLN A 116 21.18 8.45 -3.51
N GLY A 117 20.90 8.59 -4.81
CA GLY A 117 21.81 9.14 -5.80
C GLY A 117 23.01 8.25 -6.17
N ARG A 118 23.15 7.06 -5.56
CA ARG A 118 24.26 6.14 -5.87
C ARG A 118 24.09 5.49 -7.24
N ALA A 119 22.85 5.19 -7.63
CA ALA A 119 22.57 4.65 -8.96
C ALA A 119 22.97 5.65 -10.06
N ASP A 120 22.67 6.94 -9.87
CA ASP A 120 23.05 8.01 -10.82
C ASP A 120 24.55 8.03 -11.07
N ALA A 121 25.34 8.04 -9.99
CA ALA A 121 26.80 8.09 -10.10
C ALA A 121 27.37 6.87 -10.84
N LEU A 122 26.90 5.65 -10.50
CA LEU A 122 27.36 4.40 -11.14
C LEU A 122 26.95 4.31 -12.62
N LEU A 123 25.71 4.64 -12.94
CA LEU A 123 25.18 4.60 -14.30
C LEU A 123 25.89 5.61 -15.20
N ARG A 124 26.06 6.87 -14.72
CA ARG A 124 26.79 7.91 -15.48
C ARG A 124 28.26 7.57 -15.68
N ALA A 125 28.94 7.00 -14.68
CA ALA A 125 30.31 6.53 -14.81
C ALA A 125 30.45 5.40 -15.85
N ALA A 126 29.41 4.60 -16.07
CA ALA A 126 29.35 3.57 -17.11
C ALA A 126 28.88 4.10 -18.48
N GLY A 127 28.71 5.42 -18.66
CA GLY A 127 28.27 6.04 -19.90
C GLY A 127 26.77 5.97 -20.18
N VAL A 128 25.95 5.64 -19.17
CA VAL A 128 24.49 5.61 -19.29
C VAL A 128 23.94 7.02 -18.99
N GLU A 129 23.07 7.53 -19.86
CA GLU A 129 22.33 8.77 -19.59
C GLU A 129 21.30 8.54 -18.49
N VAL A 130 21.24 9.44 -17.51
CA VAL A 130 20.28 9.36 -16.39
C VAL A 130 19.41 10.60 -16.34
N CYS A 131 18.08 10.38 -16.37
CA CYS A 131 17.05 11.41 -16.31
C CYS A 131 16.12 11.16 -15.09
N PRO A 132 16.37 11.77 -13.93
CA PRO A 132 15.56 11.62 -12.74
C PRO A 132 14.30 12.49 -12.75
N GLY A 133 13.28 12.11 -11.98
CA GLY A 133 12.15 12.95 -11.62
C GLY A 133 11.01 13.00 -12.63
N VAL A 134 10.99 12.14 -13.63
CA VAL A 134 9.88 12.09 -14.60
C VAL A 134 8.62 11.56 -13.90
N CYS A 135 7.53 12.33 -13.95
CA CYS A 135 6.28 12.07 -13.19
C CYS A 135 6.51 11.91 -11.67
N LYS A 136 7.51 12.61 -11.11
CA LYS A 136 7.93 12.45 -9.70
C LYS A 136 6.75 12.51 -8.73
N ALA A 137 5.88 13.51 -8.84
CA ALA A 137 4.74 13.65 -7.93
C ALA A 137 3.77 12.46 -7.97
N ALA A 138 3.59 11.82 -9.12
CA ALA A 138 2.76 10.62 -9.25
C ALA A 138 3.46 9.39 -8.66
N CYS A 139 4.75 9.24 -8.89
CA CYS A 139 5.56 8.15 -8.32
C CYS A 139 5.68 8.28 -6.80
N ASP A 140 5.97 9.47 -6.26
CA ASP A 140 6.04 9.72 -4.82
C ASP A 140 4.72 9.41 -4.13
N ARG A 141 3.60 9.83 -4.72
CA ARG A 141 2.26 9.52 -4.20
C ARG A 141 2.00 8.01 -4.19
N PHE A 142 2.41 7.32 -5.24
CA PHE A 142 2.25 5.88 -5.35
C PHE A 142 3.10 5.11 -4.33
N LEU A 143 4.33 5.56 -4.07
CA LEU A 143 5.29 4.94 -3.16
C LEU A 143 5.22 5.48 -1.71
N ARG A 144 4.30 6.40 -1.41
CA ARG A 144 4.26 7.15 -0.13
C ARG A 144 4.25 6.28 1.11
N SER A 145 3.56 5.15 1.08
CA SER A 145 3.50 4.23 2.22
C SER A 145 4.85 3.57 2.49
N TRP A 146 5.55 3.18 1.44
CA TRP A 146 6.90 2.64 1.55
C TRP A 146 7.89 3.71 2.01
N PHE A 147 7.83 4.92 1.46
CA PHE A 147 8.64 6.05 1.92
C PHE A 147 8.42 6.33 3.41
N HIS A 148 7.16 6.39 3.83
CA HIS A 148 6.83 6.57 5.24
C HIS A 148 7.45 5.48 6.13
N ALA A 149 7.32 4.21 5.73
CA ALA A 149 7.84 3.09 6.49
C ALA A 149 9.37 3.13 6.62
N ILE A 150 10.09 3.43 5.53
CA ILE A 150 11.56 3.58 5.55
C ILE A 150 12.00 4.75 6.43
N MET A 151 11.34 5.89 6.32
CA MET A 151 11.73 7.12 7.03
C MET A 151 11.37 7.10 8.51
N THR A 152 10.28 6.42 8.90
CA THR A 152 9.76 6.48 10.27
C THR A 152 9.91 5.18 11.05
N GLY A 153 10.24 4.07 10.38
CA GLY A 153 10.24 2.73 10.98
C GLY A 153 8.85 2.22 11.35
N ARG A 154 7.78 2.74 10.73
CA ARG A 154 6.39 2.40 11.06
C ARG A 154 5.54 2.28 9.79
N PRO A 155 4.51 1.42 9.76
CA PRO A 155 3.61 1.30 8.63
C PRO A 155 2.81 2.59 8.40
N TRP A 156 2.42 2.80 7.15
CA TRP A 156 1.39 3.77 6.77
C TRP A 156 0.03 3.26 7.25
N VAL A 157 -0.67 4.08 8.06
CA VAL A 157 -1.96 3.73 8.64
C VAL A 157 -3.08 4.40 7.86
N THR A 158 -3.92 3.58 7.22
CA THR A 158 -5.15 4.01 6.56
C THR A 158 -6.35 3.70 7.46
N ALA A 159 -7.00 4.70 8.01
CA ALA A 159 -8.26 4.53 8.75
C ALA A 159 -9.41 4.35 7.75
N LYS A 160 -10.02 3.17 7.76
CA LYS A 160 -11.24 2.88 6.98
C LYS A 160 -12.46 2.99 7.87
N VAL A 161 -13.34 3.90 7.52
CA VAL A 161 -14.56 4.21 8.27
C VAL A 161 -15.79 4.06 7.38
N ALA A 162 -16.87 3.54 7.94
CA ALA A 162 -18.18 3.53 7.29
C ALA A 162 -19.19 4.25 8.19
N THR A 163 -19.89 5.26 7.65
CA THR A 163 -20.84 6.06 8.41
C THR A 163 -22.17 6.27 7.70
N THR A 164 -23.17 6.63 8.47
CA THR A 164 -24.36 7.32 7.99
C THR A 164 -24.03 8.78 7.65
N LEU A 165 -24.97 9.49 7.02
CA LEU A 165 -24.83 10.92 6.68
C LEU A 165 -24.63 11.81 7.92
N ASP A 166 -25.20 11.42 9.06
CA ASP A 166 -25.07 12.07 10.37
C ASP A 166 -23.88 11.53 11.20
N GLY A 167 -22.91 10.82 10.56
CA GLY A 167 -21.64 10.44 11.16
C GLY A 167 -21.68 9.25 12.14
N ARG A 168 -22.67 8.37 12.03
CA ARG A 168 -22.80 7.18 12.90
C ARG A 168 -22.17 5.96 12.26
N MET A 169 -21.46 5.17 13.04
CA MET A 169 -20.83 3.90 12.61
C MET A 169 -21.76 2.70 12.74
N THR A 170 -22.83 2.83 13.53
CA THR A 170 -23.81 1.78 13.77
C THR A 170 -25.21 2.22 13.39
N ARG A 171 -26.11 1.27 13.25
CA ARG A 171 -27.54 1.50 13.02
C ARG A 171 -28.38 0.59 13.93
N ARG A 172 -29.62 1.00 14.16
CA ARG A 172 -30.56 0.29 15.05
C ARG A 172 -30.80 -1.17 14.63
N GLN A 173 -30.84 -1.43 13.32
CA GLN A 173 -30.98 -2.78 12.79
C GLN A 173 -29.60 -3.31 12.37
N LYS A 174 -29.29 -4.59 12.63
CA LYS A 174 -28.01 -5.25 12.29
C LYS A 174 -27.87 -5.52 10.78
N PHE A 175 -27.94 -4.47 9.96
CA PHE A 175 -27.65 -4.55 8.52
C PHE A 175 -26.41 -3.76 8.18
N TRP A 176 -25.76 -4.10 7.07
CA TRP A 176 -24.61 -3.37 6.55
C TRP A 176 -24.99 -1.90 6.26
N LEU A 177 -24.18 -0.98 6.72
CA LEU A 177 -24.30 0.44 6.38
C LEU A 177 -24.04 0.62 4.89
N SER A 178 -22.94 0.04 4.42
CA SER A 178 -22.43 0.20 3.07
C SER A 178 -23.13 -0.72 2.06
N GLY A 179 -23.29 -0.23 0.83
CA GLY A 179 -23.75 -0.99 -0.31
C GLY A 179 -22.71 -1.99 -0.83
N VAL A 180 -23.11 -2.85 -1.77
CA VAL A 180 -22.26 -3.93 -2.33
C VAL A 180 -21.00 -3.37 -2.98
N ASN A 181 -21.11 -2.29 -3.74
CA ASN A 181 -19.95 -1.66 -4.42
C ASN A 181 -18.93 -1.14 -3.41
N THR A 182 -19.39 -0.54 -2.31
CA THR A 182 -18.54 -0.06 -1.21
C THR A 182 -17.84 -1.20 -0.50
N LEU A 183 -18.51 -2.34 -0.33
CA LEU A 183 -17.88 -3.55 0.21
C LEU A 183 -16.78 -4.08 -0.72
N GLN A 184 -16.98 -4.03 -2.03
CA GLN A 184 -15.94 -4.39 -3.01
C GLN A 184 -14.72 -3.45 -2.90
N TYR A 185 -14.97 -2.15 -2.77
CA TYR A 185 -13.90 -1.17 -2.56
C TYR A 185 -13.12 -1.44 -1.26
N ALA A 186 -13.81 -1.78 -0.16
CA ALA A 186 -13.15 -2.17 1.09
C ALA A 186 -12.28 -3.43 0.92
N HIS A 187 -12.71 -4.41 0.12
CA HIS A 187 -11.89 -5.58 -0.22
C HIS A 187 -10.68 -5.22 -1.08
N GLN A 188 -10.79 -4.22 -1.96
CA GLN A 188 -9.64 -3.70 -2.71
C GLN A 188 -8.61 -3.06 -1.74
N LEU A 189 -9.05 -2.28 -0.75
CA LEU A 189 -8.16 -1.74 0.28
C LEU A 189 -7.46 -2.85 1.08
N ARG A 190 -8.16 -3.93 1.42
CA ARG A 190 -7.55 -5.10 2.07
C ARG A 190 -6.50 -5.77 1.17
N LEU A 191 -6.73 -5.78 -0.15
CA LEU A 191 -5.75 -6.30 -1.11
C LEU A 191 -4.47 -5.45 -1.11
N GLU A 192 -4.59 -4.14 -0.95
CA GLU A 192 -3.46 -3.20 -0.87
C GLU A 192 -2.76 -3.20 0.50
N SER A 193 -3.39 -3.77 1.54
CA SER A 193 -2.89 -3.76 2.91
C SER A 193 -2.12 -5.03 3.25
N ASP A 194 -1.09 -4.91 4.09
CA ASP A 194 -0.32 -6.05 4.63
C ASP A 194 -0.96 -6.59 5.91
N ALA A 195 -1.65 -5.71 6.63
CA ALA A 195 -2.34 -6.03 7.87
C ALA A 195 -3.65 -5.26 8.02
N ILE A 196 -4.59 -5.86 8.76
CA ILE A 196 -5.85 -5.23 9.18
C ILE A 196 -5.87 -5.26 10.71
N LEU A 197 -6.09 -4.10 11.33
CA LEU A 197 -6.14 -3.94 12.77
C LEU A 197 -7.56 -3.60 13.23
N ILE A 198 -8.06 -4.35 14.22
CA ILE A 198 -9.35 -4.15 14.88
C ILE A 198 -9.19 -4.06 16.40
N GLY A 199 -10.19 -3.54 17.08
CA GLY A 199 -10.31 -3.63 18.54
C GLY A 199 -11.01 -4.92 18.99
N GLY A 200 -10.72 -5.40 20.19
CA GLY A 200 -11.38 -6.58 20.77
C GLY A 200 -12.90 -6.46 20.83
N ASN A 201 -13.46 -5.24 20.97
CA ASN A 201 -14.90 -5.05 20.91
C ASN A 201 -15.48 -5.35 19.52
N THR A 202 -14.80 -4.95 18.44
CA THR A 202 -15.18 -5.29 17.06
C THR A 202 -15.19 -6.80 16.87
N LEU A 203 -14.19 -7.50 17.42
CA LEU A 203 -14.16 -8.96 17.34
C LEU A 203 -15.36 -9.61 18.06
N ARG A 204 -15.69 -9.15 19.26
CA ARG A 204 -16.83 -9.68 20.04
C ARG A 204 -18.18 -9.41 19.39
N THR A 205 -18.34 -8.25 18.74
CA THR A 205 -19.63 -7.82 18.18
C THR A 205 -19.90 -8.38 16.79
N ASP A 206 -18.86 -8.39 15.93
CA ASP A 206 -19.03 -8.61 14.51
C ASP A 206 -18.48 -9.97 14.05
N ASP A 207 -17.61 -10.62 14.85
CA ASP A 207 -16.90 -11.86 14.50
C ASP A 207 -16.41 -11.84 13.04
N PRO A 208 -15.59 -10.83 12.64
CA PRO A 208 -15.20 -10.64 11.25
C PRO A 208 -14.13 -11.65 10.83
N GLN A 209 -14.10 -12.02 9.56
CA GLN A 209 -13.02 -12.86 9.01
C GLN A 209 -11.78 -12.04 8.64
N LEU A 210 -11.91 -10.76 8.29
CA LEU A 210 -10.84 -9.86 7.82
C LEU A 210 -10.03 -10.42 6.65
N THR A 211 -10.63 -11.24 5.82
CA THR A 211 -10.01 -11.82 4.62
C THR A 211 -10.24 -10.98 3.38
N ILE A 212 -9.33 -11.10 2.41
CA ILE A 212 -9.52 -10.58 1.06
C ILE A 212 -10.41 -11.57 0.30
N ARG A 213 -11.50 -11.08 -0.28
CA ARG A 213 -12.45 -11.90 -1.06
C ARG A 213 -12.77 -11.21 -2.38
N THR A 214 -12.45 -11.85 -3.51
CA THR A 214 -12.75 -11.36 -4.85
C THR A 214 -13.21 -12.49 -5.77
N PRO A 215 -14.39 -12.42 -6.37
CA PRO A 215 -15.51 -11.55 -6.02
C PRO A 215 -16.06 -11.96 -4.67
N LEU A 216 -16.38 -11.09 -3.80
CA LEU A 216 -16.85 -11.10 -2.40
C LEU A 216 -16.99 -12.44 -1.61
N LYS A 217 -16.83 -13.60 -2.23
CA LYS A 217 -17.03 -14.93 -1.62
C LYS A 217 -15.81 -15.86 -1.62
N THR A 218 -14.84 -15.62 -2.50
CA THR A 218 -13.64 -16.47 -2.64
C THR A 218 -12.38 -15.73 -2.21
N PRO A 219 -11.45 -16.34 -1.45
CA PRO A 219 -10.15 -15.75 -1.17
C PRO A 219 -9.39 -15.48 -2.46
N SER A 220 -8.63 -14.37 -2.50
CA SER A 220 -7.78 -14.05 -3.65
C SER A 220 -6.63 -15.07 -3.74
N PRO A 221 -6.48 -15.80 -4.86
CA PRO A 221 -5.39 -16.77 -5.03
C PRO A 221 -4.02 -16.11 -5.23
N ARG A 222 -3.98 -14.80 -5.54
CA ARG A 222 -2.74 -14.09 -5.91
C ARG A 222 -1.97 -13.53 -4.72
N LYS A 223 -2.59 -13.39 -3.56
CA LYS A 223 -1.98 -12.75 -2.39
C LYS A 223 -2.16 -13.62 -1.15
N GLN A 224 -1.11 -13.68 -0.34
CA GLN A 224 -1.23 -14.16 1.03
C GLN A 224 -2.20 -13.26 1.79
N GLN A 225 -3.14 -13.84 2.57
CA GLN A 225 -4.08 -13.05 3.36
C GLN A 225 -3.34 -12.10 4.31
N PRO A 226 -3.87 -10.88 4.58
CA PRO A 226 -3.23 -9.91 5.45
C PRO A 226 -3.07 -10.47 6.87
N TRP A 227 -2.11 -9.94 7.61
CA TRP A 227 -2.07 -10.13 9.05
C TRP A 227 -3.34 -9.56 9.68
N ARG A 228 -3.92 -10.24 10.63
CA ARG A 228 -5.13 -9.83 11.36
C ARG A 228 -4.73 -9.50 12.79
N ILE A 229 -4.83 -8.24 13.15
CA ILE A 229 -4.35 -7.71 14.41
C ILE A 229 -5.52 -7.34 15.30
N VAL A 230 -5.53 -7.86 16.52
CA VAL A 230 -6.56 -7.56 17.53
C VAL A 230 -5.90 -6.86 18.72
N LEU A 231 -6.33 -5.64 19.02
CA LEU A 231 -5.95 -4.95 20.26
C LEU A 231 -7.07 -5.07 21.28
N THR A 232 -6.74 -5.54 22.47
CA THR A 232 -7.71 -5.71 23.58
C THR A 232 -7.09 -5.32 24.90
N ASN A 233 -7.92 -4.92 25.87
CA ASN A 233 -7.50 -4.71 27.24
C ASN A 233 -7.70 -5.97 28.10
N ASN A 234 -8.34 -7.01 27.57
CA ASN A 234 -8.55 -8.28 28.24
C ASN A 234 -8.68 -9.41 27.22
N MET A 235 -7.62 -10.19 27.09
CA MET A 235 -7.54 -11.30 26.16
C MET A 235 -8.54 -12.42 26.50
N LEU A 236 -8.79 -12.66 27.79
CA LEU A 236 -9.74 -13.67 28.25
C LEU A 236 -11.19 -13.34 27.86
N SER A 237 -11.50 -12.09 27.55
CA SER A 237 -12.82 -11.68 27.07
C SER A 237 -13.07 -11.94 25.59
N LEU A 238 -12.04 -12.35 24.84
CA LEU A 238 -12.20 -12.63 23.41
C LEU A 238 -12.86 -14.00 23.20
N PRO A 239 -13.78 -14.14 22.21
CA PRO A 239 -14.40 -15.41 21.92
C PRO A 239 -13.36 -16.41 21.39
N PRO A 240 -13.09 -17.55 22.07
CA PRO A 240 -12.04 -18.48 21.68
C PRO A 240 -12.32 -19.16 20.34
N MET A 241 -13.60 -19.25 19.94
CA MET A 241 -14.04 -19.83 18.68
C MET A 241 -14.33 -18.79 17.59
N ALA A 242 -13.87 -17.54 17.78
CA ALA A 242 -14.00 -16.52 16.75
C ALA A 242 -13.34 -16.97 15.44
N LYS A 243 -13.90 -16.56 14.31
CA LYS A 243 -13.41 -16.94 12.96
C LYS A 243 -11.92 -16.64 12.79
N LEU A 244 -11.41 -15.57 13.38
CA LEU A 244 -9.99 -15.22 13.33
C LEU A 244 -9.08 -16.27 13.98
N PHE A 245 -9.58 -17.05 14.93
CA PHE A 245 -8.81 -18.06 15.65
C PHE A 245 -9.05 -19.48 15.15
N SER A 246 -10.14 -19.70 14.40
CA SER A 246 -10.60 -21.05 14.00
C SER A 246 -10.50 -21.31 12.50
N ASP A 247 -10.33 -20.28 11.66
CA ASP A 247 -10.22 -20.46 10.21
C ASP A 247 -8.83 -20.91 9.74
N GLU A 248 -8.70 -21.25 8.48
CA GLU A 248 -7.45 -21.69 7.83
C GLU A 248 -6.31 -20.66 7.91
N TYR A 249 -6.63 -19.39 8.18
CA TYR A 249 -5.65 -18.29 8.29
C TYR A 249 -5.31 -17.93 9.74
N HIS A 250 -5.71 -18.70 10.74
CA HIS A 250 -5.50 -18.41 12.17
C HIS A 250 -4.04 -18.11 12.52
N LYS A 251 -3.05 -18.74 11.85
CA LYS A 251 -1.61 -18.48 12.01
C LYS A 251 -1.18 -17.06 11.62
N ARG A 252 -2.04 -16.32 10.93
CA ARG A 252 -1.82 -14.91 10.59
C ARG A 252 -2.67 -13.97 11.48
N THR A 253 -3.04 -14.43 12.66
CA THR A 253 -3.74 -13.62 13.65
C THR A 253 -2.82 -13.34 14.83
N LEU A 254 -2.70 -12.06 15.18
CA LEU A 254 -1.88 -11.56 16.27
C LEU A 254 -2.79 -10.84 17.25
N VAL A 255 -2.60 -11.09 18.53
CA VAL A 255 -3.37 -10.42 19.60
C VAL A 255 -2.39 -9.72 20.52
N TRP A 256 -2.64 -8.43 20.78
CA TRP A 256 -1.93 -7.65 21.78
C TRP A 256 -2.90 -7.22 22.89
N GLU A 257 -2.48 -7.45 24.11
CA GLU A 257 -3.21 -7.04 25.31
C GLU A 257 -2.55 -5.80 25.92
N ASP A 258 -3.40 -4.89 26.41
CA ASP A 258 -3.03 -3.67 27.17
C ASP A 258 -1.90 -2.84 26.52
N VAL A 259 -2.03 -2.60 25.23
CA VAL A 259 -1.05 -1.79 24.50
C VAL A 259 -1.13 -0.33 24.96
N ARG A 260 -0.09 0.14 25.65
CA ARG A 260 0.03 1.53 26.11
C ARG A 260 0.71 2.43 25.09
N ASP A 261 1.68 1.92 24.37
CA ASP A 261 2.44 2.64 23.34
C ASP A 261 2.12 2.10 21.94
N LEU A 262 1.27 2.83 21.21
CA LEU A 262 0.92 2.48 19.83
C LEU A 262 2.10 2.69 18.85
N ARG A 263 3.02 3.62 19.13
CA ARG A 263 4.19 3.87 18.28
C ARG A 263 5.15 2.69 18.32
N ALA A 264 5.40 2.16 19.52
CA ALA A 264 6.22 0.96 19.70
C ALA A 264 5.59 -0.27 19.02
N LEU A 265 4.28 -0.45 19.14
CA LEU A 265 3.54 -1.49 18.42
C LEU A 265 3.71 -1.36 16.91
N LEU A 266 3.49 -0.17 16.35
CA LEU A 266 3.63 0.05 14.91
C LEU A 266 5.07 -0.20 14.42
N ASN A 267 6.07 0.17 15.22
CA ASN A 267 7.46 -0.13 14.91
C ASN A 267 7.72 -1.65 14.90
N GLU A 268 7.19 -2.40 15.88
CA GLU A 268 7.29 -3.87 15.88
C GLU A 268 6.60 -4.50 14.67
N LEU A 269 5.43 -4.00 14.28
CA LEU A 269 4.71 -4.47 13.09
C LEU A 269 5.55 -4.31 11.82
N TYR A 270 6.27 -3.21 11.68
CA TYR A 270 7.16 -2.98 10.55
C TYR A 270 8.42 -3.84 10.63
N THR A 271 9.14 -3.79 11.75
CA THR A 271 10.47 -4.41 11.86
C THR A 271 10.43 -5.92 11.91
N ARG A 272 9.44 -6.50 12.62
CA ARG A 272 9.33 -7.96 12.82
C ARG A 272 8.47 -8.65 11.76
N TYR A 273 7.41 -7.98 11.30
CA TYR A 273 6.43 -8.61 10.39
C TYR A 273 6.49 -8.05 8.97
N GLY A 274 7.30 -7.02 8.71
CA GLY A 274 7.44 -6.39 7.39
C GLY A 274 6.18 -5.68 6.91
N ILE A 275 5.33 -5.23 7.85
CA ILE A 275 4.08 -4.55 7.52
C ILE A 275 4.38 -3.11 7.13
N VAL A 276 4.09 -2.74 5.89
CA VAL A 276 4.25 -1.40 5.32
C VAL A 276 2.91 -0.65 5.28
N ASN A 277 1.83 -1.37 4.96
CA ASN A 277 0.47 -0.82 4.84
C ASN A 277 -0.44 -1.45 5.89
N LEU A 278 -0.93 -0.65 6.82
CA LEU A 278 -1.85 -1.07 7.87
C LEU A 278 -3.24 -0.45 7.65
N MET A 279 -4.25 -1.28 7.47
CA MET A 279 -5.65 -0.86 7.46
C MET A 279 -6.24 -0.91 8.86
N LEU A 280 -6.75 0.21 9.35
CA LEU A 280 -7.41 0.32 10.63
C LEU A 280 -8.93 0.24 10.42
N GLU A 281 -9.53 -0.91 10.74
CA GLU A 281 -10.98 -1.16 10.68
C GLU A 281 -11.55 -1.26 12.12
N CYS A 282 -11.55 -0.20 12.88
CA CYS A 282 -11.90 -0.25 14.30
C CYS A 282 -13.07 0.66 14.67
N GLY A 283 -13.61 0.44 15.89
CA GLY A 283 -14.61 1.35 16.48
C GLY A 283 -13.99 2.67 16.91
N GLY A 284 -14.85 3.67 17.12
CA GLY A 284 -14.46 5.06 17.34
C GLY A 284 -13.50 5.30 18.51
N LYS A 285 -13.56 4.51 19.58
CA LYS A 285 -12.64 4.67 20.74
C LYS A 285 -11.19 4.38 20.36
N LEU A 286 -10.94 3.30 19.62
CA LEU A 286 -9.58 2.96 19.18
C LEU A 286 -9.12 3.90 18.08
N LEU A 287 -9.99 4.26 17.14
CA LEU A 287 -9.71 5.26 16.12
C LEU A 287 -9.31 6.60 16.75
N ARG A 288 -10.06 7.07 17.75
CA ARG A 288 -9.74 8.28 18.50
C ARG A 288 -8.33 8.23 19.08
N ARG A 289 -7.94 7.12 19.70
CA ARG A 289 -6.59 6.97 20.25
C ARG A 289 -5.49 7.07 19.18
N PHE A 290 -5.69 6.48 17.99
CA PHE A 290 -4.76 6.64 16.88
C PHE A 290 -4.67 8.09 16.41
N LEU A 291 -5.77 8.83 16.40
CA LEU A 291 -5.78 10.25 16.05
C LEU A 291 -5.08 11.10 17.12
N GLU A 292 -5.36 10.88 18.39
CA GLU A 292 -4.73 11.62 19.51
C GLU A 292 -3.20 11.49 19.49
N GLU A 293 -2.68 10.36 19.06
CA GLU A 293 -1.24 10.11 18.91
C GLU A 293 -0.68 10.54 17.53
N GLY A 294 -1.50 11.08 16.61
CA GLY A 294 -1.08 11.47 15.25
C GLY A 294 -0.59 10.31 14.41
N LEU A 295 -1.24 9.14 14.54
CA LEU A 295 -0.81 7.89 13.90
C LEU A 295 -1.65 7.49 12.68
N VAL A 296 -2.63 8.29 12.29
CA VAL A 296 -3.42 8.08 11.07
C VAL A 296 -2.83 8.93 9.95
N ASN A 297 -2.34 8.29 8.90
CA ASN A 297 -1.76 8.96 7.74
C ASN A 297 -2.80 9.26 6.66
N GLU A 298 -3.77 8.35 6.51
CA GLU A 298 -4.78 8.41 5.47
C GLU A 298 -6.15 8.09 6.05
N TRP A 299 -7.15 8.81 5.58
CA TRP A 299 -8.54 8.62 5.94
C TRP A 299 -9.34 8.19 4.72
N MET A 300 -10.05 7.07 4.83
CA MET A 300 -11.03 6.62 3.86
C MET A 300 -12.38 6.47 4.55
N GLN A 301 -13.37 7.22 4.13
CA GLN A 301 -14.72 7.16 4.67
C GLN A 301 -15.73 6.84 3.58
N SER A 302 -16.55 5.84 3.82
CA SER A 302 -17.78 5.62 3.06
C SER A 302 -18.97 6.23 3.80
N ILE A 303 -19.76 7.02 3.11
CA ILE A 303 -20.94 7.70 3.65
C ILE A 303 -22.18 7.12 2.97
N SER A 304 -23.02 6.46 3.73
CA SER A 304 -24.29 5.93 3.26
C SER A 304 -25.41 6.98 3.40
N PRO A 305 -26.34 7.08 2.44
CA PRO A 305 -27.41 8.10 2.41
C PRO A 305 -28.51 7.78 3.43
N MET A 306 -28.15 7.72 4.70
CA MET A 306 -29.03 7.41 5.83
C MET A 306 -28.77 8.38 6.97
N VAL A 307 -29.83 8.73 7.70
CA VAL A 307 -29.75 9.47 8.95
C VAL A 307 -30.34 8.57 10.02
N GLY A 308 -29.54 8.22 11.04
CA GLY A 308 -29.93 7.20 12.01
C GLY A 308 -29.98 7.66 13.44
N ALA A 309 -29.31 8.76 13.78
CA ALA A 309 -29.01 9.16 15.15
C ALA A 309 -28.42 8.01 16.01
N GLY A 310 -28.13 8.22 17.29
CA GLY A 310 -27.58 7.17 18.17
C GLY A 310 -26.21 7.53 18.74
N PRO A 311 -25.61 6.69 19.61
CA PRO A 311 -24.44 7.06 20.40
C PRO A 311 -23.09 6.87 19.67
N ASP A 312 -23.02 6.01 18.64
CA ASP A 312 -21.75 5.56 18.07
C ASP A 312 -21.22 6.50 16.99
N HIS A 313 -20.66 7.61 17.41
CA HIS A 313 -19.94 8.53 16.53
C HIS A 313 -18.61 7.93 16.06
N VAL A 314 -18.18 8.37 14.89
CA VAL A 314 -16.89 7.99 14.26
C VAL A 314 -15.70 8.33 15.15
N VAL A 315 -15.72 9.49 15.79
CA VAL A 315 -14.73 9.91 16.78
C VAL A 315 -15.50 10.38 18.02
N PRO A 316 -15.77 9.50 19.00
CA PRO A 316 -16.56 9.84 20.20
C PRO A 316 -15.72 10.65 21.19
N GLY A 317 -16.40 11.43 22.05
CA GLY A 317 -15.80 12.16 23.16
C GLY A 317 -15.65 13.65 22.89
N GLU A 318 -14.77 14.30 23.67
CA GLU A 318 -14.46 15.73 23.57
C GLU A 318 -13.62 16.06 22.34
N PHE A 319 -13.22 17.33 22.16
CA PHE A 319 -12.33 17.75 21.10
C PHE A 319 -11.02 16.98 21.13
N LEU A 320 -10.48 16.69 19.94
CA LEU A 320 -9.13 16.13 19.81
C LEU A 320 -8.09 17.16 20.27
N PRO A 321 -6.92 16.72 20.76
CA PRO A 321 -5.83 17.63 21.16
C PRO A 321 -5.35 18.55 20.03
N GLN A 322 -5.54 18.12 18.78
CA GLN A 322 -5.25 18.88 17.57
C GLN A 322 -6.33 18.62 16.52
N GLU A 323 -6.55 19.59 15.65
CA GLU A 323 -7.37 19.44 14.46
C GLU A 323 -6.54 18.85 13.33
N PHE A 324 -7.15 17.99 12.53
CA PHE A 324 -6.52 17.41 11.33
C PHE A 324 -7.14 18.03 10.08
N ILE A 325 -6.30 18.49 9.18
CA ILE A 325 -6.74 18.98 7.88
C ILE A 325 -6.79 17.81 6.92
N PHE A 326 -7.98 17.52 6.41
CA PHE A 326 -8.18 16.48 5.41
C PHE A 326 -7.86 17.01 4.02
N GLN A 327 -6.82 16.47 3.40
CA GLN A 327 -6.46 16.75 2.01
C GLN A 327 -7.10 15.70 1.11
N ARG A 328 -8.23 16.05 0.52
CA ARG A 328 -8.99 15.16 -0.36
C ARG A 328 -8.20 14.81 -1.62
N GLU A 329 -8.00 13.53 -1.89
CA GLU A 329 -7.38 13.01 -3.11
C GLU A 329 -8.43 12.38 -4.04
N THR A 330 -9.45 11.75 -3.47
CA THR A 330 -10.45 10.99 -4.22
C THR A 330 -11.85 11.21 -3.67
N LEU A 331 -12.81 11.38 -4.58
CA LEU A 331 -14.23 11.34 -4.32
C LEU A 331 -14.87 10.39 -5.34
N ILE A 332 -15.54 9.34 -4.86
CA ILE A 332 -16.13 8.30 -5.71
C ILE A 332 -17.61 8.14 -5.35
N GLU A 333 -18.47 8.20 -6.34
CA GLU A 333 -19.83 7.68 -6.24
C GLU A 333 -19.76 6.15 -6.34
N CYS A 334 -20.16 5.45 -5.28
CA CYS A 334 -20.02 4.01 -5.14
C CYS A 334 -21.37 3.33 -4.92
N GLY A 335 -22.13 3.21 -5.99
CA GLY A 335 -23.54 2.79 -5.94
C GLY A 335 -24.37 3.87 -5.24
N ARG A 336 -25.01 3.52 -4.10
CA ARG A 336 -25.76 4.49 -3.29
C ARG A 336 -24.88 5.32 -2.35
N ASP A 337 -23.65 4.89 -2.09
CA ASP A 337 -22.76 5.51 -1.12
C ASP A 337 -21.78 6.46 -1.79
N ILE A 338 -21.20 7.36 -1.01
CA ILE A 338 -20.09 8.21 -1.42
C ILE A 338 -18.85 7.77 -0.65
N ILE A 339 -17.73 7.64 -1.35
CA ILE A 339 -16.43 7.38 -0.73
C ILE A 339 -15.56 8.62 -0.87
N ILE A 340 -15.03 9.10 0.25
CA ILE A 340 -13.98 10.11 0.29
C ILE A 340 -12.69 9.46 0.81
N ARG A 341 -11.57 9.76 0.15
CA ARG A 341 -10.24 9.28 0.55
C ARG A 341 -9.23 10.40 0.41
N GLY A 342 -8.30 10.50 1.36
CA GLY A 342 -7.25 11.51 1.34
C GLY A 342 -6.35 11.41 2.55
N THR A 343 -5.29 12.21 2.57
CA THR A 343 -4.34 12.27 3.68
C THR A 343 -4.82 13.18 4.81
N LEU A 344 -4.41 12.86 6.03
CA LEU A 344 -4.54 13.73 7.20
C LEU A 344 -3.19 14.42 7.44
N GLY A 345 -3.23 15.75 7.51
CA GLY A 345 -2.07 16.60 7.78
C GLY A 345 -2.29 17.52 8.97
#